data_5c1bfd77b23834f33accaf2f1df96561
#
_entry.id   5c1bfd77b23834f33accaf2f1df96561
#
_cell.length_a   1.000
_cell.length_b   1.000
_cell.length_c   1.000
_cell.angle_alpha   90.00
_cell.angle_beta   90.00
_cell.angle_gamma   90.00
#
_symmetry.space_group_name_H-M   'P 1'
#
loop_
_entity.id
_entity.type
_entity.pdbx_description
1 polymer ?
#
loop_
_entity_poly.entity_id
_entity_poly.type
_entity_poly.pdbx_seq_one_letter_code
_entity_poly.pdbx_strand_id
1 'polypeptide(L)'
;MPKHRSLLLLLLVTTGLALPLPAFAWGKTGHRVSAQIAEAFLSDLARGQIREILGEEDLAEASTWPDFMRSSRDEFWDSTADPFHYVTIPHGKTYAEVGAPEQGDAVTALAGFRETLLDHQASLADKQLALRFIVHVVADLHQPLHAGNGTDQGGNSYTVTFFGRTTNLHSVWDTALVDDEKLSYTEMTAWLLRRMTPENVAGWHNIDPVLWADESAAIRDGIYPDGDREIRFDYIFAHRETVRTRLMMGGVRLAAYLNEVFGSPPMK
;
A
#
# COMPACT_ATOMS: atom_id res chain seq x y z
N MET A 1 -58.80 42.70 -17.70
CA MET A 1 -58.47 41.25 -17.63
C MET A 1 -56.98 41.08 -17.62
N PRO A 2 -56.29 40.79 -16.52
CA PRO A 2 -54.83 40.57 -16.51
C PRO A 2 -54.50 39.12 -16.87
N LYS A 3 -53.55 38.93 -17.79
CA LYS A 3 -53.04 37.64 -18.21
C LYS A 3 -51.99 37.16 -17.21
N HIS A 4 -52.29 36.08 -16.48
CA HIS A 4 -51.31 35.38 -15.66
C HIS A 4 -50.31 34.61 -16.55
N ARG A 5 -49.03 35.04 -16.49
CA ARG A 5 -47.94 34.27 -17.03
C ARG A 5 -47.43 33.33 -15.95
N SER A 6 -47.72 32.06 -16.06
CA SER A 6 -47.12 31.02 -15.23
C SER A 6 -45.64 30.83 -15.60
N LEU A 7 -44.76 31.15 -14.66
CA LEU A 7 -43.31 30.91 -14.78
C LEU A 7 -43.05 29.45 -14.36
N LEU A 8 -42.79 28.59 -15.32
CA LEU A 8 -42.37 27.20 -15.05
C LEU A 8 -40.91 27.21 -14.62
N LEU A 9 -40.65 27.00 -13.34
CA LEU A 9 -39.29 26.83 -12.80
C LEU A 9 -38.81 25.41 -13.11
N LEU A 10 -37.93 25.28 -14.08
CA LEU A 10 -37.28 24.02 -14.41
C LEU A 10 -36.16 23.76 -13.37
N LEU A 11 -36.41 22.82 -12.44
CA LEU A 11 -35.42 22.36 -11.47
C LEU A 11 -34.45 21.43 -12.19
N LEU A 12 -33.24 21.91 -12.52
CA LEU A 12 -32.14 21.08 -13.03
C LEU A 12 -31.59 20.28 -11.86
N VAL A 13 -31.97 19.01 -11.75
CA VAL A 13 -31.32 18.05 -10.85
C VAL A 13 -30.03 17.60 -11.54
N THR A 14 -28.91 18.21 -11.17
CA THR A 14 -27.59 17.69 -11.56
C THR A 14 -27.28 16.48 -10.69
N THR A 15 -27.53 15.29 -11.22
CA THR A 15 -26.96 14.06 -10.68
C THR A 15 -25.46 14.10 -10.91
N GLY A 16 -24.71 14.53 -9.89
CA GLY A 16 -23.26 14.40 -9.90
C GLY A 16 -22.91 12.92 -9.96
N LEU A 17 -22.43 12.44 -11.10
CA LEU A 17 -21.70 11.17 -11.14
C LEU A 17 -20.46 11.33 -10.25
N ALA A 18 -20.49 10.73 -9.09
CA ALA A 18 -19.28 10.51 -8.30
C ALA A 18 -18.42 9.52 -9.10
N LEU A 19 -17.43 10.01 -9.80
CA LEU A 19 -16.39 9.15 -10.37
C LEU A 19 -15.70 8.47 -9.19
N PRO A 20 -15.45 7.15 -9.25
CA PRO A 20 -14.66 6.48 -8.23
C PRO A 20 -13.29 7.16 -8.20
N LEU A 21 -12.90 7.66 -7.03
CA LEU A 21 -11.53 8.13 -6.82
C LEU A 21 -10.62 6.91 -6.92
N PRO A 22 -9.49 7.02 -7.62
CA PRO A 22 -8.53 5.92 -7.68
C PRO A 22 -8.11 5.54 -6.26
N ALA A 23 -8.17 4.26 -5.95
CA ALA A 23 -7.63 3.74 -4.70
C ALA A 23 -6.11 3.89 -4.75
N PHE A 24 -5.56 4.52 -3.74
CA PHE A 24 -4.13 4.57 -3.50
C PHE A 24 -3.85 3.52 -2.43
N ALA A 25 -2.75 2.81 -2.56
CA ALA A 25 -2.09 2.01 -1.54
C ALA A 25 -1.99 2.76 -0.20
N TRP A 26 -1.32 2.25 0.84
CA TRP A 26 -1.04 3.11 1.97
C TRP A 26 -0.86 4.54 1.48
N GLY A 27 -1.65 5.50 1.93
CA GLY A 27 -1.48 6.87 1.48
C GLY A 27 -0.01 7.32 1.61
N LYS A 28 0.36 8.38 0.93
CA LYS A 28 1.77 8.82 0.87
C LYS A 28 2.49 8.85 2.23
N THR A 29 1.77 9.15 3.31
CA THR A 29 2.32 9.14 4.68
C THR A 29 2.72 7.73 5.09
N GLY A 30 1.87 6.73 4.92
CA GLY A 30 2.13 5.35 5.31
C GLY A 30 3.29 4.71 4.53
N HIS A 31 3.33 4.91 3.21
CA HIS A 31 4.46 4.47 2.38
C HIS A 31 5.79 5.04 2.86
N ARG A 32 5.85 6.36 3.07
CA ARG A 32 7.06 7.02 3.56
C ARG A 32 7.48 6.53 4.93
N VAL A 33 6.53 6.27 5.83
CA VAL A 33 6.80 5.74 7.17
C VAL A 33 7.45 4.36 7.07
N SER A 34 6.86 3.42 6.33
CA SER A 34 7.42 2.06 6.18
C SER A 34 8.79 2.10 5.51
N ALA A 35 8.97 2.90 4.46
CA ALA A 35 10.22 3.05 3.76
C ALA A 35 11.32 3.67 4.65
N GLN A 36 11.00 4.71 5.43
CA GLN A 36 11.95 5.32 6.35
C GLN A 36 12.29 4.44 7.55
N ILE A 37 11.36 3.59 8.00
CA ILE A 37 11.66 2.54 8.99
C ILE A 37 12.68 1.56 8.39
N ALA A 38 12.48 1.13 7.13
CA ALA A 38 13.41 0.21 6.48
C ALA A 38 14.85 0.75 6.44
N GLU A 39 15.02 2.04 6.19
CA GLU A 39 16.35 2.66 6.19
C GLU A 39 17.12 2.46 7.51
N ALA A 40 16.42 2.39 8.65
CA ALA A 40 17.06 2.15 9.94
C ALA A 40 17.65 0.74 10.09
N PHE A 41 17.21 -0.22 9.27
CA PHE A 41 17.60 -1.63 9.33
C PHE A 41 18.37 -2.13 8.09
N LEU A 42 18.67 -1.25 7.14
CA LEU A 42 19.51 -1.60 5.99
C LEU A 42 20.96 -1.87 6.41
N SER A 43 21.55 -2.90 5.85
CA SER A 43 23.00 -3.10 5.90
C SER A 43 23.75 -2.01 5.12
N ASP A 44 25.00 -1.79 5.44
CA ASP A 44 25.85 -0.82 4.72
C ASP A 44 25.96 -1.20 3.23
N LEU A 45 26.00 -2.49 2.92
CA LEU A 45 26.07 -2.98 1.54
C LEU A 45 24.77 -2.65 0.78
N ALA A 46 23.61 -3.00 1.34
CA ALA A 46 22.33 -2.69 0.70
C ALA A 46 22.16 -1.17 0.52
N ARG A 47 22.50 -0.37 1.54
CA ARG A 47 22.48 1.09 1.48
C ARG A 47 23.35 1.64 0.36
N GLY A 48 24.55 1.07 0.16
CA GLY A 48 25.45 1.44 -0.92
C GLY A 48 24.85 1.16 -2.30
N GLN A 49 24.31 -0.05 -2.50
CA GLN A 49 23.70 -0.46 -3.76
C GLN A 49 22.42 0.34 -4.09
N ILE A 50 21.58 0.62 -3.08
CA ILE A 50 20.40 1.48 -3.23
C ILE A 50 20.81 2.88 -3.72
N ARG A 51 21.85 3.46 -3.12
CA ARG A 51 22.37 4.78 -3.53
C ARG A 51 22.95 4.76 -4.94
N GLU A 52 23.60 3.69 -5.36
CA GLU A 52 24.10 3.54 -6.75
C GLU A 52 22.94 3.51 -7.75
N ILE A 53 21.79 2.92 -7.38
CA ILE A 53 20.60 2.82 -8.24
C ILE A 53 19.79 4.12 -8.23
N LEU A 54 19.44 4.64 -7.05
CA LEU A 54 18.50 5.78 -6.90
C LEU A 54 19.20 7.15 -6.91
N GLY A 55 20.55 7.21 -6.69
CA GLY A 55 21.26 8.47 -6.55
C GLY A 55 20.91 9.17 -5.24
N GLU A 56 20.39 10.40 -5.33
CA GLU A 56 20.01 11.23 -4.18
C GLU A 56 18.59 10.95 -3.67
N GLU A 57 17.80 10.14 -4.41
CA GLU A 57 16.45 9.75 -3.99
C GLU A 57 16.51 8.77 -2.82
N ASP A 58 15.83 9.08 -1.72
CA ASP A 58 15.73 8.17 -0.58
C ASP A 58 14.57 7.16 -0.73
N LEU A 59 14.51 6.15 0.16
CA LEU A 59 13.44 5.15 0.10
C LEU A 59 12.05 5.76 0.38
N ALA A 60 11.97 6.82 1.19
CA ALA A 60 10.70 7.47 1.48
C ALA A 60 10.14 8.21 0.24
N GLU A 61 11.01 8.82 -0.57
CA GLU A 61 10.63 9.42 -1.85
C GLU A 61 10.25 8.32 -2.86
N ALA A 62 11.11 7.32 -3.04
CA ALA A 62 10.90 6.19 -3.94
C ALA A 62 9.58 5.46 -3.68
N SER A 63 9.19 5.33 -2.40
CA SER A 63 7.99 4.60 -1.98
C SER A 63 6.67 5.14 -2.54
N THR A 64 6.61 6.41 -2.92
CA THR A 64 5.38 7.04 -3.43
C THR A 64 5.36 7.21 -4.94
N TRP A 65 6.47 6.87 -5.60
CA TRP A 65 6.61 7.10 -7.03
C TRP A 65 5.69 6.22 -7.91
N PRO A 66 5.48 4.90 -7.63
CA PRO A 66 4.56 4.09 -8.42
C PRO A 66 3.12 4.64 -8.43
N ASP A 67 2.60 5.08 -7.31
CA ASP A 67 1.28 5.71 -7.20
C ASP A 67 1.19 7.03 -8.00
N PHE A 68 2.25 7.84 -7.96
CA PHE A 68 2.33 9.05 -8.76
C PHE A 68 2.24 8.72 -10.25
N MET A 69 2.92 7.67 -10.69
CA MET A 69 2.97 7.26 -12.09
C MET A 69 1.66 6.64 -12.61
N ARG A 70 0.75 6.19 -11.74
CA ARG A 70 -0.62 5.74 -12.14
C ARG A 70 -1.40 6.82 -12.90
N SER A 71 -0.99 8.08 -12.82
CA SER A 71 -1.56 9.18 -13.61
C SER A 71 -0.89 9.34 -14.99
N SER A 72 0.13 8.57 -15.30
CA SER A 72 0.73 8.52 -16.64
C SER A 72 -0.26 7.90 -17.64
N ARG A 73 -0.17 8.34 -18.88
CA ARG A 73 -0.99 7.80 -19.98
C ARG A 73 -0.27 6.70 -20.76
N ASP A 74 0.90 6.29 -20.28
CA ASP A 74 1.63 5.17 -20.90
C ASP A 74 0.93 3.86 -20.59
N GLU A 75 0.83 2.96 -21.56
CA GLU A 75 0.14 1.67 -21.45
C GLU A 75 0.60 0.84 -20.26
N PHE A 76 1.90 0.88 -19.94
CA PHE A 76 2.44 0.20 -18.77
C PHE A 76 1.74 0.62 -17.48
N TRP A 77 1.53 1.93 -17.27
CA TRP A 77 0.93 2.47 -16.05
C TRP A 77 -0.59 2.36 -16.03
N ASP A 78 -1.23 2.43 -17.21
CA ASP A 78 -2.69 2.41 -17.33
C ASP A 78 -3.27 0.99 -17.17
N SER A 79 -2.50 -0.06 -17.51
CA SER A 79 -3.02 -1.42 -17.51
C SER A 79 -2.10 -2.47 -16.89
N THR A 80 -0.80 -2.46 -17.20
CA THR A 80 0.13 -3.53 -16.80
C THR A 80 0.49 -3.45 -15.32
N ALA A 81 0.73 -2.24 -14.80
CA ALA A 81 1.22 -2.04 -13.45
C ALA A 81 0.11 -2.06 -12.38
N ASP A 82 -1.16 -1.85 -12.75
CA ASP A 82 -2.27 -1.78 -11.79
C ASP A 82 -2.38 -3.02 -10.88
N PRO A 83 -2.33 -4.28 -11.38
CA PRO A 83 -2.39 -5.47 -10.53
C PRO A 83 -1.18 -5.66 -9.62
N PHE A 84 -0.07 -4.95 -9.81
CA PHE A 84 1.14 -5.11 -9.00
C PHE A 84 1.00 -4.57 -7.57
N HIS A 85 -0.09 -3.87 -7.27
CA HIS A 85 -0.34 -3.23 -5.97
C HIS A 85 -1.11 -4.12 -4.99
N TYR A 86 -1.69 -5.23 -5.41
CA TYR A 86 -2.59 -6.03 -4.57
C TYR A 86 -2.54 -7.53 -4.91
N VAL A 87 -3.12 -8.32 -4.04
CA VAL A 87 -3.46 -9.73 -4.27
C VAL A 87 -4.94 -9.96 -4.02
N THR A 88 -5.50 -11.04 -4.56
CA THR A 88 -6.88 -11.44 -4.27
C THR A 88 -6.90 -12.80 -3.59
N ILE A 89 -7.28 -12.82 -2.30
CA ILE A 89 -7.38 -14.03 -1.48
C ILE A 89 -8.81 -14.09 -0.91
N PRO A 90 -9.71 -14.92 -1.47
CA PRO A 90 -11.06 -15.07 -0.95
C PRO A 90 -11.08 -15.49 0.52
N HIS A 91 -12.17 -15.14 1.22
CA HIS A 91 -12.33 -15.48 2.63
C HIS A 91 -12.10 -16.99 2.87
N GLY A 92 -11.33 -17.33 3.91
CA GLY A 92 -11.01 -18.70 4.28
C GLY A 92 -10.04 -19.44 3.35
N LYS A 93 -9.41 -18.73 2.42
CA LYS A 93 -8.36 -19.24 1.53
C LYS A 93 -6.99 -18.67 1.91
N THR A 94 -5.95 -19.33 1.39
CA THR A 94 -4.57 -18.84 1.40
C THR A 94 -4.13 -18.49 -0.01
N TYR A 95 -3.08 -17.70 -0.14
CA TYR A 95 -2.50 -17.37 -1.45
C TYR A 95 -2.03 -18.64 -2.19
N ALA A 96 -1.47 -19.60 -1.48
CA ALA A 96 -1.03 -20.87 -2.08
C ALA A 96 -2.18 -21.69 -2.69
N GLU A 97 -3.41 -21.56 -2.17
CA GLU A 97 -4.59 -22.24 -2.73
C GLU A 97 -5.19 -21.53 -3.96
N VAL A 98 -5.03 -20.22 -4.06
CA VAL A 98 -5.62 -19.44 -5.16
C VAL A 98 -4.63 -19.15 -6.27
N GLY A 99 -3.36 -18.94 -5.94
CA GLY A 99 -2.31 -18.56 -6.87
C GLY A 99 -2.46 -17.17 -7.46
N ALA A 100 -1.50 -16.78 -8.28
CA ALA A 100 -1.54 -15.51 -9.02
C ALA A 100 -2.50 -15.61 -10.22
N PRO A 101 -3.22 -14.53 -10.56
CA PRO A 101 -3.97 -14.44 -11.81
C PRO A 101 -3.02 -14.33 -13.02
N GLU A 102 -3.54 -14.53 -14.24
CA GLU A 102 -2.75 -14.51 -15.47
C GLU A 102 -2.00 -13.19 -15.68
N GLN A 103 -2.61 -12.06 -15.31
CA GLN A 103 -1.99 -10.74 -15.41
C GLN A 103 -0.94 -10.45 -14.32
N GLY A 104 -0.73 -11.38 -13.40
CA GLY A 104 0.14 -11.18 -12.23
C GLY A 104 -0.55 -10.44 -11.09
N ASP A 105 0.19 -10.24 -10.01
CA ASP A 105 -0.23 -9.55 -8.80
C ASP A 105 1.01 -9.04 -8.02
N ALA A 106 0.81 -8.51 -6.82
CA ALA A 106 1.90 -7.97 -5.98
C ALA A 106 3.01 -9.00 -5.68
N VAL A 107 2.66 -10.27 -5.48
CA VAL A 107 3.63 -11.33 -5.15
C VAL A 107 4.50 -11.66 -6.36
N THR A 108 3.89 -11.84 -7.53
CA THR A 108 4.61 -12.12 -8.78
C THR A 108 5.41 -10.92 -9.26
N ALA A 109 4.90 -9.70 -9.06
CA ALA A 109 5.61 -8.47 -9.37
C ALA A 109 6.90 -8.33 -8.54
N LEU A 110 6.85 -8.61 -7.23
CA LEU A 110 8.05 -8.59 -6.38
C LEU A 110 9.10 -9.59 -6.85
N ALA A 111 8.69 -10.79 -7.28
CA ALA A 111 9.61 -11.78 -7.83
C ALA A 111 10.30 -11.26 -9.10
N GLY A 112 9.55 -10.72 -10.06
CA GLY A 112 10.09 -10.17 -11.30
C GLY A 112 11.01 -8.96 -11.08
N PHE A 113 10.64 -8.04 -10.19
CA PHE A 113 11.48 -6.89 -9.85
C PHE A 113 12.76 -7.30 -9.11
N ARG A 114 12.69 -8.33 -8.27
CA ARG A 114 13.87 -8.92 -7.65
C ARG A 114 14.83 -9.48 -8.70
N GLU A 115 14.33 -10.23 -9.67
CA GLU A 115 15.13 -10.74 -10.78
C GLU A 115 15.80 -9.59 -11.56
N THR A 116 15.07 -8.50 -11.84
CA THR A 116 15.62 -7.32 -12.51
C THR A 116 16.76 -6.67 -11.71
N LEU A 117 16.66 -6.58 -10.38
CA LEU A 117 17.75 -6.04 -9.56
C LEU A 117 18.98 -6.94 -9.56
N LEU A 118 18.80 -8.25 -9.64
CA LEU A 118 19.89 -9.24 -9.66
C LEU A 118 20.52 -9.41 -11.04
N ASP A 119 19.83 -8.99 -12.11
CA ASP A 119 20.36 -9.07 -13.48
C ASP A 119 21.43 -8.01 -13.71
N HIS A 120 22.67 -8.48 -13.96
CA HIS A 120 23.81 -7.61 -14.30
C HIS A 120 23.68 -6.92 -15.67
N GLN A 121 22.78 -7.41 -16.54
CA GLN A 121 22.52 -6.83 -17.86
C GLN A 121 21.36 -5.82 -17.85
N ALA A 122 20.56 -5.78 -16.78
CA ALA A 122 19.46 -4.83 -16.66
C ALA A 122 19.99 -3.39 -16.66
N SER A 123 19.30 -2.52 -17.39
CA SER A 123 19.64 -1.10 -17.44
C SER A 123 19.45 -0.42 -16.08
N LEU A 124 20.13 0.70 -15.85
CA LEU A 124 19.91 1.50 -14.64
C LEU A 124 18.44 1.93 -14.51
N ALA A 125 17.78 2.27 -15.61
CA ALA A 125 16.37 2.66 -15.62
C ALA A 125 15.47 1.51 -15.17
N ASP A 126 15.72 0.28 -15.63
CA ASP A 126 14.95 -0.90 -15.20
C ASP A 126 15.19 -1.20 -13.72
N LYS A 127 16.41 -1.06 -13.23
CA LYS A 127 16.75 -1.24 -11.81
C LYS A 127 16.10 -0.16 -10.94
N GLN A 128 16.04 1.09 -11.41
CA GLN A 128 15.33 2.17 -10.71
C GLN A 128 13.83 1.91 -10.63
N LEU A 129 13.22 1.46 -11.74
CA LEU A 129 11.82 1.04 -11.76
C LEU A 129 11.58 -0.09 -10.75
N ALA A 130 12.38 -1.16 -10.84
CA ALA A 130 12.26 -2.34 -10.00
C ALA A 130 12.39 -2.01 -8.52
N LEU A 131 13.38 -1.20 -8.14
CA LEU A 131 13.61 -0.84 -6.74
C LEU A 131 12.46 0.02 -6.19
N ARG A 132 11.95 1.01 -6.94
CA ARG A 132 10.81 1.81 -6.53
C ARG A 132 9.56 0.95 -6.33
N PHE A 133 9.31 -0.01 -7.24
CA PHE A 133 8.20 -0.95 -7.06
C PHE A 133 8.38 -1.86 -5.85
N ILE A 134 9.57 -2.40 -5.61
CA ILE A 134 9.82 -3.22 -4.42
C ILE A 134 9.53 -2.44 -3.14
N VAL A 135 10.04 -1.21 -3.03
CA VAL A 135 9.82 -0.35 -1.86
C VAL A 135 8.34 -0.09 -1.64
N HIS A 136 7.58 0.15 -2.70
CA HIS A 136 6.15 0.41 -2.66
C HIS A 136 5.33 -0.85 -2.33
N VAL A 137 5.50 -1.92 -3.10
CA VAL A 137 4.67 -3.14 -3.05
C VAL A 137 4.86 -3.91 -1.73
N VAL A 138 6.07 -3.88 -1.15
CA VAL A 138 6.26 -4.46 0.19
C VAL A 138 5.37 -3.74 1.21
N ALA A 139 5.25 -2.41 1.16
CA ALA A 139 4.35 -1.68 2.04
C ALA A 139 2.88 -2.02 1.74
N ASP A 140 2.50 -2.15 0.47
CA ASP A 140 1.15 -2.54 0.03
C ASP A 140 0.71 -3.88 0.61
N LEU A 141 1.56 -4.91 0.52
CA LEU A 141 1.28 -6.23 1.08
C LEU A 141 1.12 -6.23 2.61
N HIS A 142 1.46 -5.12 3.29
CA HIS A 142 1.21 -4.94 4.72
C HIS A 142 -0.05 -4.14 5.02
N GLN A 143 -0.74 -3.61 4.01
CA GLN A 143 -2.07 -3.01 4.15
C GLN A 143 -3.12 -4.11 3.98
N PRO A 144 -3.97 -4.37 5.00
CA PRO A 144 -4.87 -5.53 4.96
C PRO A 144 -5.81 -5.60 3.76
N LEU A 145 -6.30 -4.46 3.27
CA LEU A 145 -7.23 -4.42 2.14
C LEU A 145 -6.56 -4.60 0.78
N HIS A 146 -5.21 -4.52 0.70
CA HIS A 146 -4.46 -4.93 -0.48
C HIS A 146 -4.40 -6.45 -0.67
N ALA A 147 -4.80 -7.24 0.33
CA ALA A 147 -5.17 -8.63 0.16
C ALA A 147 -6.70 -8.75 0.01
N GLY A 148 -7.25 -8.28 -1.11
CA GLY A 148 -8.69 -8.18 -1.38
C GLY A 148 -9.40 -9.53 -1.30
N ASN A 149 -10.70 -9.53 -0.93
CA ASN A 149 -11.53 -10.74 -0.82
C ASN A 149 -12.14 -11.20 -2.15
N GLY A 150 -11.94 -10.44 -3.23
CA GLY A 150 -12.47 -10.71 -4.56
C GLY A 150 -13.93 -10.24 -4.78
N THR A 151 -14.58 -9.61 -3.80
CA THR A 151 -15.99 -9.21 -3.91
C THR A 151 -16.21 -7.70 -3.91
N ASP A 152 -15.30 -6.93 -3.32
CA ASP A 152 -15.47 -5.50 -3.09
C ASP A 152 -14.25 -4.66 -3.48
N GLN A 153 -13.35 -5.22 -4.29
CA GLN A 153 -12.13 -4.55 -4.76
C GLN A 153 -11.26 -4.08 -3.57
N GLY A 154 -11.03 -4.96 -2.59
CA GLY A 154 -10.27 -4.62 -1.40
C GLY A 154 -10.90 -3.49 -0.59
N GLY A 155 -12.21 -3.45 -0.47
CA GLY A 155 -12.95 -2.41 0.26
C GLY A 155 -13.19 -1.11 -0.52
N ASN A 156 -12.76 -0.99 -1.77
CA ASN A 156 -13.03 0.19 -2.61
C ASN A 156 -14.51 0.34 -2.93
N SER A 157 -15.20 -0.77 -3.14
CA SER A 157 -16.65 -0.79 -3.34
C SER A 157 -17.45 -0.84 -2.02
N TYR A 158 -16.77 -0.90 -0.87
CA TYR A 158 -17.42 -0.91 0.44
C TYR A 158 -17.55 0.51 0.99
N THR A 159 -18.69 1.15 0.69
CA THR A 159 -18.98 2.51 1.15
C THR A 159 -19.13 2.56 2.66
N VAL A 160 -18.46 3.53 3.29
CA VAL A 160 -18.55 3.85 4.72
C VAL A 160 -18.72 5.36 4.92
N THR A 161 -19.06 5.75 6.14
CA THR A 161 -19.04 7.15 6.55
C THR A 161 -17.93 7.35 7.58
N PHE A 162 -16.95 8.20 7.30
CA PHE A 162 -15.87 8.55 8.21
C PHE A 162 -16.12 9.95 8.79
N PHE A 163 -16.49 10.04 10.06
CA PHE A 163 -16.89 11.30 10.73
C PHE A 163 -17.92 12.11 9.90
N GLY A 164 -18.96 11.46 9.41
CA GLY A 164 -20.01 12.09 8.62
C GLY A 164 -19.68 12.36 7.15
N ARG A 165 -18.49 11.98 6.67
CA ARG A 165 -18.09 12.11 5.26
C ARG A 165 -18.15 10.74 4.57
N THR A 166 -18.88 10.66 3.47
CA THR A 166 -18.96 9.44 2.67
C THR A 166 -17.60 9.17 1.99
N THR A 167 -17.12 7.95 2.14
CA THR A 167 -15.89 7.43 1.53
C THR A 167 -16.02 5.92 1.35
N ASN A 168 -14.92 5.21 1.11
CA ASN A 168 -14.86 3.76 1.11
C ASN A 168 -13.88 3.25 2.19
N LEU A 169 -14.02 1.98 2.56
CA LEU A 169 -13.19 1.38 3.62
C LEU A 169 -11.71 1.37 3.25
N HIS A 170 -11.38 1.14 1.98
CA HIS A 170 -10.01 1.15 1.49
C HIS A 170 -9.33 2.51 1.77
N SER A 171 -9.94 3.62 1.37
CA SER A 171 -9.40 4.97 1.62
C SER A 171 -9.27 5.30 3.12
N VAL A 172 -10.14 4.73 3.97
CA VAL A 172 -9.99 4.88 5.43
C VAL A 172 -8.71 4.23 5.92
N TRP A 173 -8.41 3.02 5.46
CA TRP A 173 -7.19 2.30 5.85
C TRP A 173 -5.94 2.90 5.25
N ASP A 174 -5.97 3.27 3.98
CA ASP A 174 -4.80 3.84 3.31
C ASP A 174 -4.38 5.17 3.90
N THR A 175 -5.35 6.02 4.21
CA THR A 175 -5.05 7.43 4.47
C THR A 175 -5.63 7.91 5.80
N ALA A 176 -6.94 7.72 6.04
CA ALA A 176 -7.60 8.41 7.13
C ALA A 176 -7.11 7.97 8.52
N LEU A 177 -6.86 6.66 8.73
CA LEU A 177 -6.34 6.13 9.99
C LEU A 177 -4.90 6.56 10.28
N VAL A 178 -4.07 6.68 9.24
CA VAL A 178 -2.69 7.14 9.37
C VAL A 178 -2.64 8.64 9.65
N ASP A 179 -3.39 9.42 8.86
CA ASP A 179 -3.41 10.88 8.95
C ASP A 179 -4.16 11.39 10.20
N ASP A 180 -4.99 10.56 10.87
CA ASP A 180 -5.63 10.90 12.14
C ASP A 180 -4.62 11.19 13.25
N GLU A 181 -3.43 10.59 13.19
CA GLU A 181 -2.34 10.85 14.14
C GLU A 181 -1.82 12.30 14.07
N LYS A 182 -2.09 13.04 12.98
CA LYS A 182 -1.65 14.43 12.75
C LYS A 182 -0.13 14.61 12.86
N LEU A 183 0.63 13.57 12.56
CA LEU A 183 2.09 13.59 12.54
C LEU A 183 2.61 13.68 11.10
N SER A 184 3.74 14.34 10.91
CA SER A 184 4.52 14.15 9.70
C SER A 184 5.02 12.70 9.63
N TYR A 185 5.35 12.21 8.43
CA TYR A 185 5.89 10.86 8.30
C TYR A 185 7.20 10.68 9.08
N THR A 186 8.02 11.71 9.21
CA THR A 186 9.26 11.66 9.98
C THR A 186 9.01 11.57 11.48
N GLU A 187 8.04 12.33 12.01
CA GLU A 187 7.64 12.24 13.43
C GLU A 187 7.05 10.87 13.74
N MET A 188 6.16 10.38 12.87
CA MET A 188 5.53 9.05 13.02
C MET A 188 6.59 7.95 13.00
N THR A 189 7.52 7.98 12.04
CA THR A 189 8.65 7.05 11.99
C THR A 189 9.45 7.06 13.28
N ALA A 190 9.84 8.25 13.77
CA ALA A 190 10.60 8.37 15.00
C ALA A 190 9.83 7.83 16.23
N TRP A 191 8.50 7.98 16.26
CA TRP A 191 7.67 7.41 17.33
C TRP A 191 7.57 5.90 17.24
N LEU A 192 7.39 5.33 16.06
CA LEU A 192 7.28 3.90 15.84
C LEU A 192 8.60 3.19 16.14
N LEU A 193 9.74 3.72 15.68
CA LEU A 193 11.07 3.16 15.96
C LEU A 193 11.35 3.04 17.46
N ARG A 194 10.95 4.02 18.28
CA ARG A 194 11.12 3.96 19.74
C ARG A 194 10.27 2.90 20.44
N ARG A 195 9.21 2.40 19.78
CA ARG A 195 8.31 1.36 20.30
C ARG A 195 8.71 -0.04 19.88
N MET A 196 9.59 -0.15 18.88
CA MET A 196 10.07 -1.44 18.41
C MET A 196 11.08 -2.01 19.38
N THR A 197 10.87 -3.25 19.81
CA THR A 197 11.82 -3.99 20.61
C THR A 197 12.65 -4.93 19.74
N PRO A 198 13.85 -5.36 20.19
CA PRO A 198 14.63 -6.36 19.48
C PRO A 198 13.84 -7.64 19.17
N GLU A 199 12.95 -8.06 20.07
CA GLU A 199 12.08 -9.23 19.92
C GLU A 199 11.05 -9.00 18.79
N ASN A 200 10.46 -7.80 18.68
CA ASN A 200 9.57 -7.45 17.58
C ASN A 200 10.31 -7.54 16.25
N VAL A 201 11.48 -6.91 16.14
CA VAL A 201 12.28 -6.90 14.92
C VAL A 201 12.66 -8.33 14.50
N ALA A 202 13.15 -9.14 15.45
CA ALA A 202 13.50 -10.53 15.20
C ALA A 202 12.27 -11.38 14.78
N GLY A 203 11.13 -11.19 15.45
CA GLY A 203 9.89 -11.91 15.15
C GLY A 203 9.26 -11.53 13.81
N TRP A 204 9.48 -10.29 13.36
CA TRP A 204 8.97 -9.81 12.06
C TRP A 204 9.92 -10.09 10.90
N HIS A 205 11.17 -10.45 11.16
CA HIS A 205 12.17 -10.69 10.13
C HIS A 205 11.78 -11.90 9.27
N ASN A 206 11.21 -11.60 8.11
CA ASN A 206 10.77 -12.57 7.11
C ASN A 206 10.79 -11.90 5.72
N ILE A 207 11.09 -12.66 4.68
CA ILE A 207 11.21 -12.18 3.29
C ILE A 207 10.24 -12.88 2.33
N ASP A 208 9.23 -13.56 2.84
CA ASP A 208 8.25 -14.29 2.03
C ASP A 208 6.99 -13.45 1.77
N PRO A 209 6.79 -12.93 0.53
CA PRO A 209 5.61 -12.14 0.19
C PRO A 209 4.28 -12.91 0.31
N VAL A 210 4.31 -14.24 0.16
CA VAL A 210 3.12 -15.08 0.32
C VAL A 210 2.62 -15.03 1.77
N LEU A 211 3.55 -15.16 2.72
CA LEU A 211 3.21 -15.03 4.14
C LEU A 211 2.64 -13.64 4.45
N TRP A 212 3.22 -12.56 3.89
CA TRP A 212 2.73 -11.20 4.15
C TRP A 212 1.30 -11.00 3.63
N ALA A 213 1.01 -11.57 2.45
CA ALA A 213 -0.31 -11.55 1.84
C ALA A 213 -1.35 -12.32 2.69
N ASP A 214 -1.01 -13.52 3.16
CA ASP A 214 -1.89 -14.34 4.00
C ASP A 214 -2.15 -13.69 5.35
N GLU A 215 -1.14 -13.07 5.99
CA GLU A 215 -1.33 -12.30 7.22
C GLU A 215 -2.27 -11.09 7.00
N SER A 216 -2.11 -10.38 5.88
CA SER A 216 -2.97 -9.25 5.53
C SER A 216 -4.42 -9.69 5.28
N ALA A 217 -4.62 -10.82 4.59
CA ALA A 217 -5.94 -11.40 4.39
C ALA A 217 -6.62 -11.80 5.71
N ALA A 218 -5.86 -12.38 6.64
CA ALA A 218 -6.38 -12.75 7.96
C ALA A 218 -6.82 -11.52 8.79
N ILE A 219 -6.06 -10.42 8.72
CA ILE A 219 -6.43 -9.15 9.38
C ILE A 219 -7.63 -8.52 8.68
N ARG A 220 -7.66 -8.51 7.34
CA ARG A 220 -8.75 -7.93 6.53
C ARG A 220 -10.12 -8.45 6.96
N ASP A 221 -10.24 -9.72 7.25
CA ASP A 221 -11.51 -10.33 7.57
C ASP A 221 -12.12 -9.80 8.88
N GLY A 222 -11.31 -9.19 9.76
CA GLY A 222 -11.74 -8.61 11.04
C GLY A 222 -11.89 -7.09 11.07
N ILE A 223 -11.71 -6.39 9.95
CA ILE A 223 -11.68 -4.91 9.95
C ILE A 223 -12.91 -4.24 9.31
N TYR A 224 -13.83 -5.02 8.78
CA TYR A 224 -15.08 -4.46 8.26
C TYR A 224 -15.96 -3.97 9.41
N PRO A 225 -16.44 -2.70 9.37
CA PRO A 225 -17.26 -2.19 10.43
C PRO A 225 -18.63 -2.86 10.44
N ASP A 226 -19.13 -3.13 11.65
CA ASP A 226 -20.48 -3.64 11.88
C ASP A 226 -21.55 -2.52 11.73
N GLY A 227 -22.80 -2.94 11.52
CA GLY A 227 -23.97 -2.08 11.61
C GLY A 227 -24.10 -1.05 10.48
N ASP A 228 -24.17 0.23 10.83
CA ASP A 228 -24.46 1.34 9.90
C ASP A 228 -23.27 1.80 9.05
N ARG A 229 -22.12 1.15 9.19
CA ARG A 229 -20.86 1.48 8.49
C ARG A 229 -20.36 2.90 8.79
N GLU A 230 -20.69 3.43 9.93
CA GLU A 230 -20.15 4.70 10.40
C GLU A 230 -18.84 4.44 11.19
N ILE A 231 -17.76 5.08 10.74
CA ILE A 231 -16.44 4.99 11.34
C ILE A 231 -16.18 6.26 12.13
N ARG A 232 -15.91 6.08 13.44
CA ARG A 232 -15.61 7.14 14.40
C ARG A 232 -14.44 6.72 15.31
N PHE A 233 -14.33 7.38 16.46
CA PHE A 233 -13.22 7.19 17.42
C PHE A 233 -13.09 5.76 17.96
N ASP A 234 -14.16 5.04 18.11
CA ASP A 234 -14.20 3.64 18.55
C ASP A 234 -13.51 2.71 17.56
N TYR A 235 -13.78 2.88 16.27
CA TYR A 235 -13.11 2.13 15.21
C TYR A 235 -11.61 2.48 15.13
N ILE A 236 -11.26 3.77 15.22
CA ILE A 236 -9.86 4.21 15.25
C ILE A 236 -9.16 3.58 16.47
N PHE A 237 -9.79 3.62 17.64
CA PHE A 237 -9.24 3.03 18.87
C PHE A 237 -8.98 1.53 18.70
N ALA A 238 -9.92 0.78 18.09
CA ALA A 238 -9.81 -0.65 17.88
C ALA A 238 -8.69 -1.03 16.92
N HIS A 239 -8.43 -0.21 15.88
CA HIS A 239 -7.53 -0.58 14.78
C HIS A 239 -6.20 0.17 14.73
N ARG A 240 -6.01 1.21 15.55
CA ARG A 240 -4.78 2.03 15.57
C ARG A 240 -3.51 1.20 15.72
N GLU A 241 -3.49 0.27 16.68
CA GLU A 241 -2.29 -0.55 16.92
C GLU A 241 -2.06 -1.55 15.77
N THR A 242 -3.09 -2.01 15.10
CA THR A 242 -2.97 -2.82 13.88
C THR A 242 -2.28 -2.02 12.78
N VAL A 243 -2.75 -0.80 12.50
CA VAL A 243 -2.14 0.11 11.50
C VAL A 243 -0.66 0.33 11.82
N ARG A 244 -0.34 0.72 13.05
CA ARG A 244 1.05 0.96 13.49
C ARG A 244 1.93 -0.28 13.34
N THR A 245 1.42 -1.43 13.77
CA THR A 245 2.14 -2.71 13.67
C THR A 245 2.41 -3.07 12.21
N ARG A 246 1.42 -2.93 11.33
CA ARG A 246 1.62 -3.24 9.90
C ARG A 246 2.62 -2.30 9.22
N LEU A 247 2.64 -1.02 9.57
CA LEU A 247 3.66 -0.08 9.08
C LEU A 247 5.07 -0.47 9.56
N MET A 248 5.22 -0.84 10.84
CA MET A 248 6.50 -1.29 11.40
C MET A 248 6.97 -2.59 10.74
N MET A 249 6.08 -3.58 10.61
CA MET A 249 6.38 -4.85 9.96
C MET A 249 6.80 -4.65 8.50
N GLY A 250 6.07 -3.81 7.76
CA GLY A 250 6.41 -3.46 6.38
C GLY A 250 7.81 -2.88 6.26
N GLY A 251 8.20 -1.98 7.16
CA GLY A 251 9.55 -1.42 7.18
C GLY A 251 10.64 -2.44 7.51
N VAL A 252 10.45 -3.26 8.54
CA VAL A 252 11.44 -4.31 8.90
C VAL A 252 11.60 -5.33 7.77
N ARG A 253 10.50 -5.76 7.18
CA ARG A 253 10.51 -6.74 6.09
C ARG A 253 11.05 -6.19 4.78
N LEU A 254 10.79 -4.91 4.49
CA LEU A 254 11.43 -4.22 3.36
C LEU A 254 12.95 -4.21 3.52
N ALA A 255 13.44 -3.85 4.70
CA ALA A 255 14.88 -3.88 4.97
C ALA A 255 15.45 -5.30 4.85
N ALA A 256 14.79 -6.31 5.43
CA ALA A 256 15.21 -7.69 5.34
C ALA A 256 15.27 -8.17 3.88
N TYR A 257 14.25 -7.85 3.08
CA TYR A 257 14.17 -8.20 1.67
C TYR A 257 15.28 -7.54 0.84
N LEU A 258 15.52 -6.25 1.04
CA LEU A 258 16.59 -5.52 0.33
C LEU A 258 17.99 -5.96 0.80
N ASN A 259 18.17 -6.25 2.09
CA ASN A 259 19.42 -6.81 2.60
C ASN A 259 19.73 -8.18 1.99
N GLU A 260 18.72 -9.02 1.77
CA GLU A 260 18.90 -10.31 1.11
C GLU A 260 19.21 -10.14 -0.39
N VAL A 261 18.47 -9.26 -1.09
CA VAL A 261 18.71 -8.98 -2.51
C VAL A 261 20.12 -8.47 -2.76
N PHE A 262 20.57 -7.49 -1.98
CA PHE A 262 21.87 -6.85 -2.17
C PHE A 262 23.02 -7.50 -1.37
N GLY A 263 22.70 -8.30 -0.36
CA GLY A 263 23.69 -9.02 0.45
C GLY A 263 24.14 -10.34 -0.15
N SER A 264 23.43 -10.88 -1.13
CA SER A 264 23.85 -12.10 -1.83
C SER A 264 25.06 -11.82 -2.70
N PRO A 265 26.15 -12.61 -2.61
CA PRO A 265 27.25 -12.49 -3.57
C PRO A 265 26.71 -12.77 -4.99
N PRO A 266 27.22 -12.09 -6.02
CA PRO A 266 26.75 -12.30 -7.39
C PRO A 266 26.86 -13.78 -7.76
N MET A 267 25.79 -14.34 -8.30
CA MET A 267 25.83 -15.69 -8.86
C MET A 267 26.89 -15.72 -9.96
N LYS A 268 27.87 -16.60 -9.80
CA LYS A 268 28.99 -16.79 -10.76
C LYS A 268 28.50 -17.46 -12.03
#